data_de9546f2fc816555713a0464750721d3
#
_entry.id   de9546f2fc816555713a0464750721d3
#
_cell.length_a   1.000
_cell.length_b   1.000
_cell.length_c   1.000
_cell.angle_alpha   90.00
_cell.angle_beta   90.00
_cell.angle_gamma   90.00
#
_symmetry.space_group_name_H-M   'P 1'
#
loop_
_entity.id
_entity.type
_entity.pdbx_description
1 polymer ?
#
loop_
_entity_poly.entity_id
_entity_poly.type
_entity_poly.pdbx_seq_one_letter_code
_entity_poly.pdbx_strand_id
1 'polypeptide(L)'
;SKTKLKQERLPLGQEILLSTWRPYQVTASQHRPVIQSQKTLFNLVPCNRSLEETFAIFADLAEDVAAFAKNDGPQALRIDYEGSQNRHAFYTPDFFVRTTSGKYFLVETKGEMEQEVLAKAKAAVAWCKSASETGTNWEYLFIPQAVFQKFNDTTIETLSGACAPELARLLQDAERQTPSLPFYQISEVEKQAQREIFIREEDFNLLPENYQRAILEASELFSFLQTKNQSFAPCFTPLLSPLDDASIKLIFALLKKYVPISKAEQETFFEPDSSLISEHDKNWLRNNAAALKKALVYNSYIMPISLLCFCLDYARMRPPLPVDGIFSAIYQQFSRYNNSQLSDRLNHIREFRNKYVAHQQTEMKLNAEEVKVELKNWISGLNAITKAIREI
;
A
#
# COMPACT_ATOMS: atom_id res chain seq x y z
N SER A 1 20.24 -31.34 1.34
CA SER A 1 18.80 -31.47 1.56
C SER A 1 18.24 -30.08 1.88
N LYS A 2 17.65 -29.41 0.87
CA LYS A 2 16.98 -28.12 1.07
C LYS A 2 15.58 -28.40 1.58
N THR A 3 15.36 -28.18 2.87
CA THR A 3 14.03 -28.18 3.45
C THR A 3 13.30 -26.91 2.95
N LYS A 4 12.37 -27.05 2.01
CA LYS A 4 11.44 -26.00 1.69
C LYS A 4 10.51 -25.85 2.89
N LEU A 5 10.61 -24.77 3.62
CA LEU A 5 9.58 -24.34 4.59
C LEU A 5 8.32 -23.99 3.80
N LYS A 6 7.35 -24.91 3.76
CA LYS A 6 6.02 -24.67 3.30
C LYS A 6 5.31 -23.92 4.44
N GLN A 7 5.00 -22.66 4.24
CA GLN A 7 4.22 -21.90 5.19
C GLN A 7 2.78 -22.39 5.09
N GLU A 8 2.40 -23.35 5.89
CA GLU A 8 1.00 -23.73 6.07
C GLU A 8 0.36 -22.69 6.97
N ARG A 9 -0.54 -21.89 6.41
CA ARG A 9 -1.47 -21.12 7.22
C ARG A 9 -2.45 -22.11 7.81
N LEU A 10 -2.26 -22.47 9.07
CA LEU A 10 -3.27 -23.18 9.83
C LEU A 10 -4.48 -22.24 9.94
N PRO A 11 -5.71 -22.72 9.63
CA PRO A 11 -6.90 -21.95 9.89
C PRO A 11 -6.92 -21.63 11.39
N LEU A 12 -6.91 -20.36 11.76
CA LEU A 12 -7.10 -19.91 13.13
C LEU A 12 -8.50 -20.36 13.54
N GLY A 13 -8.55 -21.47 14.28
CA GLY A 13 -9.72 -22.24 14.55
C GLY A 13 -10.78 -21.51 15.35
N GLN A 14 -11.75 -20.98 14.72
CA GLN A 14 -13.18 -21.03 15.06
C GLN A 14 -13.94 -20.54 13.84
N GLU A 15 -14.76 -21.40 13.24
CA GLU A 15 -15.74 -21.00 12.26
C GLU A 15 -16.68 -19.97 12.90
N ILE A 16 -16.69 -18.74 12.38
CA ILE A 16 -17.65 -17.73 12.78
C ILE A 16 -18.86 -17.89 11.87
N LEU A 17 -19.94 -18.42 12.41
CA LEU A 17 -21.19 -18.49 11.67
C LEU A 17 -21.76 -17.09 11.49
N LEU A 18 -22.13 -16.70 10.27
CA LEU A 18 -22.80 -15.42 10.00
C LEU A 18 -24.09 -15.26 10.83
N SER A 19 -24.78 -16.35 11.14
CA SER A 19 -25.97 -16.36 12.02
C SER A 19 -25.70 -15.93 13.47
N THR A 20 -24.44 -15.90 13.89
CA THR A 20 -24.04 -15.40 15.22
C THR A 20 -23.66 -13.92 15.23
N TRP A 21 -23.69 -13.26 14.08
CA TRP A 21 -23.42 -11.83 14.00
C TRP A 21 -24.46 -11.02 14.76
N ARG A 22 -23.98 -10.05 15.53
CA ARG A 22 -24.87 -9.19 16.30
C ARG A 22 -25.47 -8.09 15.44
N PRO A 23 -26.76 -7.78 15.61
CA PRO A 23 -27.37 -6.61 14.97
C PRO A 23 -26.61 -5.33 15.32
N TYR A 24 -26.53 -4.41 14.39
CA TYR A 24 -25.92 -3.12 14.56
C TYR A 24 -26.79 -2.02 13.94
N GLN A 25 -26.61 -0.78 14.41
CA GLN A 25 -27.38 0.34 13.90
C GLN A 25 -26.82 0.85 12.59
N VAL A 26 -27.70 1.12 11.64
CA VAL A 26 -27.37 1.68 10.33
C VAL A 26 -28.11 2.99 10.14
N THR A 27 -27.42 4.03 9.71
CA THR A 27 -28.03 5.32 9.36
C THR A 27 -28.11 5.41 7.83
N ALA A 28 -29.33 5.52 7.31
CA ALA A 28 -29.55 5.79 5.90
C ALA A 28 -29.19 7.22 5.54
N SER A 29 -28.55 7.42 4.40
CA SER A 29 -28.25 8.73 3.84
C SER A 29 -28.29 8.67 2.30
N GLN A 30 -28.22 9.84 1.65
CA GLN A 30 -28.17 9.89 0.18
C GLN A 30 -26.97 9.13 -0.40
N HIS A 31 -25.85 9.04 0.33
CA HIS A 31 -24.63 8.31 -0.09
C HIS A 31 -24.54 6.90 0.49
N ARG A 32 -25.47 6.52 1.36
CA ARG A 32 -25.57 5.20 1.96
C ARG A 32 -27.02 4.77 2.01
N PRO A 33 -27.61 4.36 0.85
CA PRO A 33 -28.96 3.83 0.81
C PRO A 33 -29.06 2.55 1.63
N VAL A 34 -30.25 2.28 2.17
CA VAL A 34 -30.56 1.09 2.93
C VAL A 34 -31.79 0.44 2.30
N ILE A 35 -31.68 -0.79 1.88
CA ILE A 35 -32.78 -1.54 1.29
C ILE A 35 -33.32 -2.61 2.24
N GLN A 36 -34.60 -2.91 2.12
CA GLN A 36 -35.20 -4.10 2.74
C GLN A 36 -34.98 -5.29 1.84
N SER A 37 -34.71 -6.46 2.42
CA SER A 37 -34.53 -7.71 1.69
C SER A 37 -35.09 -8.86 2.51
N GLN A 38 -35.56 -9.91 1.81
CA GLN A 38 -36.09 -11.12 2.43
C GLN A 38 -35.07 -12.24 2.57
N LYS A 39 -34.03 -12.23 1.71
CA LYS A 39 -33.00 -13.28 1.70
C LYS A 39 -31.75 -12.91 2.48
N THR A 40 -31.73 -11.71 3.09
CA THR A 40 -30.54 -11.26 3.87
C THR A 40 -30.57 -11.78 5.31
N LEU A 41 -29.39 -11.84 5.92
CA LEU A 41 -29.22 -12.19 7.34
C LEU A 41 -29.97 -11.21 8.27
N PHE A 42 -29.96 -9.93 7.94
CA PHE A 42 -30.66 -8.85 8.66
C PHE A 42 -31.79 -8.30 7.76
N ASN A 43 -32.79 -7.70 8.36
CA ASN A 43 -33.92 -7.10 7.62
C ASN A 43 -33.55 -5.90 6.73
N LEU A 44 -32.35 -5.31 6.92
CA LEU A 44 -31.87 -4.15 6.20
C LEU A 44 -30.46 -4.41 5.65
N VAL A 45 -30.21 -3.94 4.44
CA VAL A 45 -28.91 -4.01 3.75
C VAL A 45 -28.39 -2.59 3.51
N PRO A 46 -27.37 -2.15 4.23
CA PRO A 46 -26.73 -0.87 3.96
C PRO A 46 -25.81 -0.99 2.72
N CYS A 47 -25.96 -0.06 1.77
CA CYS A 47 -25.17 -0.03 0.55
C CYS A 47 -24.36 1.27 0.49
N ASN A 48 -23.08 1.20 0.19
CA ASN A 48 -22.21 2.38 0.14
C ASN A 48 -22.25 3.07 -1.23
N ARG A 49 -22.75 2.40 -2.27
CA ARG A 49 -22.82 2.90 -3.64
C ARG A 49 -24.02 2.29 -4.36
N SER A 50 -24.46 2.92 -5.45
CA SER A 50 -25.58 2.46 -6.26
C SER A 50 -25.38 1.06 -6.88
N LEU A 51 -24.14 0.68 -7.18
CA LEU A 51 -23.83 -0.65 -7.70
C LEU A 51 -24.06 -1.73 -6.65
N GLU A 52 -23.67 -1.49 -5.40
CA GLU A 52 -23.96 -2.39 -4.27
C GLU A 52 -25.48 -2.52 -4.05
N GLU A 53 -26.23 -1.40 -4.12
CA GLU A 53 -27.68 -1.38 -4.02
C GLU A 53 -28.32 -2.24 -5.12
N THR A 54 -27.91 -2.03 -6.38
CA THR A 54 -28.41 -2.80 -7.52
C THR A 54 -28.10 -4.29 -7.37
N PHE A 55 -26.89 -4.63 -6.90
CA PHE A 55 -26.52 -6.02 -6.64
C PHE A 55 -27.35 -6.64 -5.51
N ALA A 56 -27.58 -5.93 -4.41
CA ALA A 56 -28.36 -6.43 -3.30
C ALA A 56 -29.84 -6.70 -3.71
N ILE A 57 -30.43 -5.83 -4.54
CA ILE A 57 -31.74 -6.06 -5.13
C ILE A 57 -31.72 -7.29 -6.04
N PHE A 58 -30.70 -7.43 -6.90
CA PHE A 58 -30.53 -8.60 -7.74
C PHE A 58 -30.42 -9.88 -6.91
N ALA A 59 -29.60 -9.91 -5.87
CA ALA A 59 -29.41 -11.08 -5.01
C ALA A 59 -30.70 -11.48 -4.27
N ASP A 60 -31.53 -10.50 -3.89
CA ASP A 60 -32.82 -10.76 -3.27
C ASP A 60 -33.83 -11.40 -4.24
N LEU A 61 -33.75 -11.04 -5.52
CA LEU A 61 -34.66 -11.54 -6.58
C LEU A 61 -34.15 -12.83 -7.24
N ALA A 62 -32.85 -13.07 -7.27
CA ALA A 62 -32.22 -14.19 -7.99
C ALA A 62 -32.73 -15.55 -7.50
N GLU A 63 -33.17 -16.39 -8.45
CA GLU A 63 -33.85 -17.65 -8.16
C GLU A 63 -32.96 -18.69 -7.47
N ASP A 64 -31.69 -18.68 -7.79
CA ASP A 64 -30.68 -19.59 -7.26
C ASP A 64 -30.00 -19.09 -5.97
N VAL A 65 -30.31 -17.88 -5.49
CA VAL A 65 -29.82 -17.35 -4.20
C VAL A 65 -30.72 -17.80 -3.06
N ALA A 66 -30.19 -18.60 -2.15
CA ALA A 66 -30.86 -19.03 -0.92
C ALA A 66 -30.79 -17.98 0.19
N ALA A 67 -29.65 -17.32 0.34
CA ALA A 67 -29.43 -16.26 1.32
C ALA A 67 -28.20 -15.42 0.93
N PHE A 68 -28.17 -14.16 1.36
CA PHE A 68 -26.98 -13.31 1.26
C PHE A 68 -26.81 -12.42 2.48
N ALA A 69 -25.65 -11.85 2.64
CA ALA A 69 -25.38 -10.87 3.70
C ALA A 69 -24.41 -9.80 3.20
N LYS A 70 -24.68 -8.54 3.54
CA LYS A 70 -23.68 -7.47 3.39
C LYS A 70 -22.58 -7.69 4.43
N ASN A 71 -21.34 -7.66 3.98
CA ASN A 71 -20.19 -7.75 4.87
C ASN A 71 -19.87 -6.36 5.45
N ASP A 72 -20.61 -5.97 6.48
CA ASP A 72 -20.54 -4.66 7.11
C ASP A 72 -20.64 -4.79 8.64
N GLY A 73 -20.34 -3.70 9.36
CA GLY A 73 -20.43 -3.65 10.80
C GLY A 73 -19.18 -4.14 11.56
N PRO A 74 -19.27 -4.25 12.89
CA PRO A 74 -18.11 -4.54 13.76
C PRO A 74 -17.49 -5.94 13.55
N GLN A 75 -18.24 -6.87 12.99
CA GLN A 75 -17.82 -8.26 12.78
C GLN A 75 -17.50 -8.57 11.31
N ALA A 76 -17.42 -7.54 10.46
CA ALA A 76 -17.13 -7.69 9.04
C ALA A 76 -15.83 -8.48 8.81
N LEU A 77 -15.86 -9.42 7.87
CA LEU A 77 -14.68 -10.14 7.41
C LEU A 77 -13.70 -9.16 6.78
N ARG A 78 -12.46 -9.22 7.22
CA ARG A 78 -11.33 -8.50 6.64
C ARG A 78 -10.35 -9.51 6.06
N ILE A 79 -9.96 -9.28 4.83
CA ILE A 79 -8.97 -10.10 4.14
C ILE A 79 -7.68 -9.30 4.02
N ASP A 80 -6.61 -9.86 4.58
CA ASP A 80 -5.28 -9.27 4.45
C ASP A 80 -4.78 -9.43 3.03
N TYR A 81 -4.16 -8.37 2.50
CA TYR A 81 -3.51 -8.40 1.21
C TYR A 81 -2.22 -7.58 1.25
N GLU A 82 -1.34 -7.89 0.35
CA GLU A 82 -0.12 -7.11 0.13
C GLU A 82 -0.45 -6.02 -0.88
N GLY A 83 -0.65 -4.80 -0.37
CA GLY A 83 -0.94 -3.62 -1.18
C GLY A 83 0.29 -3.09 -1.91
N SER A 84 0.11 -2.01 -2.68
CA SER A 84 1.21 -1.28 -3.29
C SER A 84 2.27 -0.95 -2.23
N GLN A 85 3.55 -1.17 -2.55
CA GLN A 85 4.70 -0.99 -1.67
C GLN A 85 4.86 -2.03 -0.55
N ASN A 86 4.44 -3.30 -0.76
CA ASN A 86 4.53 -4.38 0.23
C ASN A 86 3.94 -4.03 1.59
N ARG A 87 2.93 -3.15 1.63
CA ARG A 87 2.23 -2.82 2.87
C ARG A 87 1.20 -3.89 3.15
N HIS A 88 1.27 -4.47 4.34
CA HIS A 88 0.16 -5.25 4.85
C HIS A 88 -1.05 -4.35 5.01
N ALA A 89 -2.05 -4.59 4.20
CA ALA A 89 -3.33 -3.92 4.21
C ALA A 89 -4.44 -4.96 4.33
N PHE A 90 -5.62 -4.52 4.68
CA PHE A 90 -6.81 -5.36 4.65
C PHE A 90 -7.90 -4.66 3.87
N TYR A 91 -8.78 -5.45 3.27
CA TYR A 91 -10.00 -4.94 2.68
C TYR A 91 -11.21 -5.76 3.15
N THR A 92 -12.37 -5.17 3.02
CA THR A 92 -13.64 -5.78 3.40
C THR A 92 -14.41 -6.06 2.10
N PRO A 93 -14.54 -7.32 1.65
CA PRO A 93 -15.40 -7.69 0.53
C PRO A 93 -16.85 -7.25 0.75
N ASP A 94 -17.60 -7.00 -0.32
CA ASP A 94 -18.91 -6.38 -0.19
C ASP A 94 -19.99 -7.32 0.39
N PHE A 95 -20.09 -8.57 -0.13
CA PHE A 95 -21.17 -9.48 0.25
C PHE A 95 -20.72 -10.94 0.35
N PHE A 96 -21.51 -11.70 1.09
CA PHE A 96 -21.54 -13.16 1.06
C PHE A 96 -22.84 -13.59 0.42
N VAL A 97 -22.80 -14.59 -0.45
CA VAL A 97 -24.00 -15.20 -1.04
C VAL A 97 -23.91 -16.71 -0.90
N ARG A 98 -25.02 -17.33 -0.52
CA ARG A 98 -25.21 -18.78 -0.52
C ARG A 98 -26.28 -19.14 -1.55
N THR A 99 -25.95 -20.03 -2.45
CA THR A 99 -26.87 -20.51 -3.46
C THR A 99 -27.79 -21.65 -2.91
N THR A 100 -28.84 -21.94 -3.61
CA THR A 100 -29.75 -23.11 -3.34
C THR A 100 -29.02 -24.43 -3.56
N SER A 101 -27.97 -24.46 -4.39
CA SER A 101 -27.10 -25.63 -4.60
C SER A 101 -26.06 -25.83 -3.48
N GLY A 102 -25.95 -24.91 -2.51
CA GLY A 102 -25.00 -24.98 -1.41
C GLY A 102 -23.62 -24.42 -1.72
N LYS A 103 -23.43 -23.78 -2.86
CA LYS A 103 -22.22 -23.04 -3.21
C LYS A 103 -22.23 -21.66 -2.54
N TYR A 104 -21.06 -21.14 -2.22
CA TYR A 104 -20.89 -19.82 -1.60
C TYR A 104 -20.09 -18.89 -2.50
N PHE A 105 -20.51 -17.63 -2.56
CA PHE A 105 -19.75 -16.57 -3.22
C PHE A 105 -19.30 -15.51 -2.23
N LEU A 106 -18.03 -15.14 -2.33
CA LEU A 106 -17.48 -13.92 -1.78
C LEU A 106 -17.53 -12.86 -2.88
N VAL A 107 -18.34 -11.82 -2.69
CA VAL A 107 -18.67 -10.87 -3.76
C VAL A 107 -17.99 -9.52 -3.53
N GLU A 108 -17.44 -8.99 -4.61
CA GLU A 108 -16.91 -7.62 -4.69
C GLU A 108 -17.52 -6.93 -5.91
N THR A 109 -18.15 -5.78 -5.69
CA THR A 109 -18.69 -4.92 -6.76
C THR A 109 -17.71 -3.79 -7.08
N LYS A 110 -17.43 -3.52 -8.35
CA LYS A 110 -16.42 -2.52 -8.73
C LYS A 110 -16.89 -1.62 -9.86
N GLY A 111 -16.94 -0.30 -9.56
CA GLY A 111 -17.24 0.75 -10.55
C GLY A 111 -16.03 1.08 -11.40
N GLU A 112 -14.93 1.50 -10.78
CA GLU A 112 -13.70 1.90 -11.46
C GLU A 112 -12.52 1.02 -11.04
N MET A 113 -11.58 0.80 -11.98
CA MET A 113 -10.39 -0.02 -11.74
C MET A 113 -9.33 0.83 -11.04
N GLU A 114 -9.10 0.60 -9.76
CA GLU A 114 -8.05 1.21 -8.96
C GLU A 114 -6.79 0.32 -8.93
N GLN A 115 -5.63 0.90 -8.62
CA GLN A 115 -4.33 0.19 -8.62
C GLN A 115 -4.30 -1.05 -7.69
N GLU A 116 -5.11 -1.08 -6.62
CA GLU A 116 -5.10 -2.18 -5.65
C GLU A 116 -6.12 -3.28 -5.93
N VAL A 117 -6.98 -3.13 -6.95
CA VAL A 117 -8.04 -4.12 -7.27
C VAL A 117 -7.46 -5.51 -7.48
N LEU A 118 -6.31 -5.58 -8.13
CA LEU A 118 -5.61 -6.81 -8.40
C LEU A 118 -5.12 -7.53 -7.14
N ALA A 119 -4.45 -6.81 -6.24
CA ALA A 119 -3.94 -7.39 -5.00
C ALA A 119 -5.09 -7.91 -4.12
N LYS A 120 -6.20 -7.16 -4.06
CA LYS A 120 -7.44 -7.55 -3.38
C LYS A 120 -8.05 -8.79 -4.02
N ALA A 121 -8.15 -8.85 -5.35
CA ALA A 121 -8.70 -10.01 -6.07
C ALA A 121 -7.86 -11.27 -5.85
N LYS A 122 -6.52 -11.19 -5.91
CA LYS A 122 -5.63 -12.31 -5.59
C LYS A 122 -5.83 -12.83 -4.17
N ALA A 123 -5.91 -11.91 -3.19
CA ALA A 123 -6.14 -12.27 -1.79
C ALA A 123 -7.52 -12.91 -1.58
N ALA A 124 -8.57 -12.41 -2.23
CA ALA A 124 -9.89 -12.97 -2.17
C ALA A 124 -9.99 -14.38 -2.78
N VAL A 125 -9.38 -14.58 -3.95
CA VAL A 125 -9.28 -15.92 -4.57
C VAL A 125 -8.53 -16.89 -3.67
N ALA A 126 -7.41 -16.47 -3.08
CA ALA A 126 -6.66 -17.31 -2.14
C ALA A 126 -7.47 -17.62 -0.88
N TRP A 127 -8.22 -16.65 -0.35
CA TRP A 127 -9.12 -16.84 0.78
C TRP A 127 -10.22 -17.85 0.46
N CYS A 128 -10.90 -17.70 -0.69
CA CYS A 128 -11.95 -18.65 -1.12
C CYS A 128 -11.39 -20.07 -1.27
N LYS A 129 -10.19 -20.21 -1.82
CA LYS A 129 -9.52 -21.51 -1.94
C LYS A 129 -9.29 -22.15 -0.56
N SER A 130 -8.74 -21.39 0.39
CA SER A 130 -8.50 -21.88 1.76
C SER A 130 -9.81 -22.19 2.50
N ALA A 131 -10.85 -21.37 2.34
CA ALA A 131 -12.16 -21.61 2.92
C ALA A 131 -12.81 -22.87 2.34
N SER A 132 -12.55 -23.20 1.08
CA SER A 132 -13.09 -24.43 0.45
C SER A 132 -12.43 -25.72 0.96
N GLU A 133 -11.23 -25.64 1.54
CA GLU A 133 -10.55 -26.80 2.14
C GLU A 133 -11.29 -27.33 3.38
N THR A 134 -12.18 -26.56 3.98
CA THR A 134 -13.03 -26.95 5.12
C THR A 134 -14.31 -27.72 4.72
N GLY A 135 -14.51 -28.02 3.44
CA GLY A 135 -15.66 -28.77 2.92
C GLY A 135 -16.80 -27.91 2.40
N THR A 136 -16.69 -26.61 2.41
CA THR A 136 -17.63 -25.67 1.77
C THR A 136 -17.06 -25.19 0.43
N ASN A 137 -17.89 -25.04 -0.59
CA ASN A 137 -17.45 -24.59 -1.92
C ASN A 137 -17.56 -23.06 -2.02
N TRP A 138 -16.46 -22.36 -1.82
CA TRP A 138 -16.35 -20.90 -1.94
C TRP A 138 -15.75 -20.49 -3.27
N GLU A 139 -16.36 -19.49 -3.90
CA GLU A 139 -15.85 -18.85 -5.12
C GLU A 139 -15.83 -17.32 -4.97
N TYR A 140 -14.83 -16.68 -5.52
CA TYR A 140 -14.77 -15.22 -5.56
C TYR A 140 -15.48 -14.69 -6.80
N LEU A 141 -16.49 -13.85 -6.58
CA LEU A 141 -17.28 -13.21 -7.64
C LEU A 141 -16.93 -11.72 -7.69
N PHE A 142 -16.12 -11.36 -8.66
CA PHE A 142 -15.77 -9.97 -8.98
C PHE A 142 -16.76 -9.44 -10.02
N ILE A 143 -17.49 -8.37 -9.69
CA ILE A 143 -18.57 -7.82 -10.53
C ILE A 143 -18.17 -6.43 -11.04
N PRO A 144 -17.61 -6.32 -12.26
CA PRO A 144 -17.43 -5.04 -12.90
C PRO A 144 -18.77 -4.39 -13.27
N GLN A 145 -18.92 -3.10 -13.01
CA GLN A 145 -20.14 -2.36 -13.34
C GLN A 145 -20.53 -2.49 -14.82
N ALA A 146 -19.57 -2.46 -15.74
CA ALA A 146 -19.82 -2.56 -17.18
C ALA A 146 -20.38 -3.92 -17.60
N VAL A 147 -20.07 -5.00 -16.88
CA VAL A 147 -20.63 -6.34 -17.11
C VAL A 147 -22.04 -6.40 -16.52
N PHE A 148 -22.18 -5.94 -15.27
CA PHE A 148 -23.45 -6.02 -14.56
C PHE A 148 -24.55 -5.18 -15.21
N GLN A 149 -24.24 -4.00 -15.74
CA GLN A 149 -25.20 -3.16 -16.46
C GLN A 149 -25.75 -3.79 -17.74
N LYS A 150 -25.05 -4.75 -18.33
CA LYS A 150 -25.45 -5.46 -19.55
C LYS A 150 -26.05 -6.84 -19.26
N PHE A 151 -26.02 -7.25 -17.98
CA PHE A 151 -26.50 -8.55 -17.56
C PHE A 151 -28.02 -8.56 -17.49
N ASN A 152 -28.64 -9.54 -18.15
CA ASN A 152 -30.10 -9.64 -18.29
C ASN A 152 -30.65 -10.99 -17.81
N ASP A 153 -29.91 -11.79 -17.07
CA ASP A 153 -30.32 -13.05 -16.51
C ASP A 153 -30.72 -12.91 -15.02
N THR A 154 -31.34 -13.93 -14.44
CA THR A 154 -31.92 -13.91 -13.09
C THR A 154 -31.16 -14.76 -12.08
N THR A 155 -30.02 -15.37 -12.45
CA THR A 155 -29.29 -16.28 -11.59
C THR A 155 -27.87 -15.78 -11.29
N ILE A 156 -27.37 -16.03 -10.07
CA ILE A 156 -26.01 -15.64 -9.69
C ILE A 156 -24.95 -16.52 -10.37
N GLU A 157 -25.30 -17.78 -10.70
CA GLU A 157 -24.38 -18.66 -11.43
C GLU A 157 -24.11 -18.15 -12.84
N THR A 158 -25.12 -17.68 -13.56
CA THR A 158 -24.93 -17.06 -14.88
C THR A 158 -24.20 -15.72 -14.78
N LEU A 159 -24.45 -14.94 -13.74
CA LEU A 159 -23.71 -13.72 -13.46
C LEU A 159 -22.21 -14.03 -13.22
N SER A 160 -21.94 -15.07 -12.43
CA SER A 160 -20.55 -15.53 -12.19
C SER A 160 -19.88 -15.92 -13.51
N GLY A 161 -20.56 -16.67 -14.36
CA GLY A 161 -20.06 -17.01 -15.69
C GLY A 161 -19.78 -15.79 -16.58
N ALA A 162 -20.65 -14.79 -16.56
CA ALA A 162 -20.48 -13.55 -17.31
C ALA A 162 -19.31 -12.69 -16.80
N CYS A 163 -19.03 -12.72 -15.49
CA CYS A 163 -17.93 -11.97 -14.85
C CYS A 163 -16.58 -12.70 -14.89
N ALA A 164 -16.57 -14.02 -15.04
CA ALA A 164 -15.36 -14.85 -15.01
C ALA A 164 -14.27 -14.41 -16.01
N PRO A 165 -14.57 -14.01 -17.27
CA PRO A 165 -13.56 -13.52 -18.21
C PRO A 165 -12.86 -12.25 -17.73
N GLU A 166 -13.57 -11.33 -17.05
CA GLU A 166 -12.98 -10.10 -16.53
C GLU A 166 -12.06 -10.35 -15.33
N LEU A 167 -12.47 -11.27 -14.44
CA LEU A 167 -11.61 -11.72 -13.34
C LEU A 167 -10.37 -12.44 -13.89
N ALA A 168 -10.53 -13.32 -14.87
CA ALA A 168 -9.43 -14.02 -15.51
C ALA A 168 -8.46 -13.04 -16.19
N ARG A 169 -8.98 -12.02 -16.90
CA ARG A 169 -8.19 -10.96 -17.51
C ARG A 169 -7.44 -10.15 -16.45
N LEU A 170 -8.12 -9.73 -15.37
CA LEU A 170 -7.51 -9.02 -14.25
C LEU A 170 -6.35 -9.82 -13.64
N LEU A 171 -6.51 -11.12 -13.45
CA LEU A 171 -5.48 -11.99 -12.89
C LEU A 171 -4.36 -12.28 -13.89
N GLN A 172 -4.65 -12.42 -15.21
CA GLN A 172 -3.67 -12.62 -16.27
C GLN A 172 -2.90 -11.35 -16.65
N ASP A 173 -3.59 -10.20 -16.69
CA ASP A 173 -2.92 -8.90 -16.88
C ASP A 173 -1.96 -8.61 -15.73
N ALA A 174 -2.21 -9.20 -14.59
CA ALA A 174 -1.31 -9.21 -13.45
C ALA A 174 -0.09 -10.09 -13.60
N GLU A 175 -0.25 -11.25 -14.19
CA GLU A 175 0.88 -12.10 -14.59
C GLU A 175 1.69 -11.46 -15.72
N ARG A 176 1.05 -10.60 -16.52
CA ARG A 176 1.69 -9.80 -17.57
C ARG A 176 2.22 -8.46 -17.08
N GLN A 177 1.64 -7.85 -16.03
CA GLN A 177 2.04 -6.56 -15.41
C GLN A 177 2.96 -6.72 -14.21
N THR A 178 2.96 -7.87 -13.54
CA THR A 178 4.21 -8.37 -13.00
C THR A 178 4.93 -8.88 -14.25
N PRO A 179 6.00 -8.26 -14.73
CA PRO A 179 6.85 -8.96 -15.62
C PRO A 179 7.31 -10.15 -14.77
N SER A 180 6.73 -11.34 -14.98
CA SER A 180 7.55 -12.53 -14.85
C SER A 180 8.63 -12.23 -15.84
N LEU A 181 9.70 -11.62 -15.37
CA LEU A 181 10.95 -11.58 -16.09
C LEU A 181 11.01 -12.96 -16.70
N PRO A 182 11.03 -13.11 -18.04
CA PRO A 182 11.19 -14.42 -18.61
C PRO A 182 12.29 -15.00 -17.77
N PHE A 183 12.05 -16.14 -17.11
CA PHE A 183 13.00 -16.76 -16.22
C PHE A 183 14.25 -17.03 -17.06
N TYR A 184 15.00 -15.98 -17.34
CA TYR A 184 16.41 -16.08 -17.51
C TYR A 184 16.85 -16.55 -16.13
N GLN A 185 17.22 -17.81 -16.05
CA GLN A 185 18.01 -18.29 -14.92
C GLN A 185 19.33 -17.54 -15.00
N ILE A 186 19.30 -16.24 -14.66
CA ILE A 186 20.49 -15.45 -14.45
C ILE A 186 21.18 -16.18 -13.31
N SER A 187 22.38 -16.65 -13.54
CA SER A 187 23.17 -17.33 -12.51
C SER A 187 23.33 -16.37 -11.32
N GLU A 188 23.46 -16.88 -10.12
CA GLU A 188 23.70 -16.03 -8.92
C GLU A 188 24.94 -15.13 -9.12
N VAL A 189 25.91 -15.58 -9.92
CA VAL A 189 27.11 -14.80 -10.31
C VAL A 189 26.73 -13.59 -11.16
N GLU A 190 25.80 -13.74 -12.10
CA GLU A 190 25.33 -12.63 -12.94
C GLU A 190 24.50 -11.63 -12.14
N LYS A 191 23.65 -12.10 -11.21
CA LYS A 191 22.90 -11.22 -10.29
C LYS A 191 23.84 -10.42 -9.41
N GLN A 192 24.88 -11.04 -8.90
CA GLN A 192 25.91 -10.38 -8.11
C GLN A 192 26.62 -9.31 -8.94
N ALA A 193 27.05 -9.63 -10.16
CA ALA A 193 27.71 -8.68 -11.05
C ALA A 193 26.81 -7.49 -11.41
N GLN A 194 25.50 -7.71 -11.64
CA GLN A 194 24.54 -6.63 -11.90
C GLN A 194 24.35 -5.73 -10.68
N ARG A 195 24.24 -6.29 -9.47
CA ARG A 195 24.12 -5.54 -8.23
C ARG A 195 25.39 -4.71 -7.96
N GLU A 196 26.60 -5.26 -8.17
CA GLU A 196 27.87 -4.58 -7.93
C GLU A 196 28.06 -3.31 -8.77
N ILE A 197 27.31 -3.17 -9.87
CA ILE A 197 27.24 -1.92 -10.63
C ILE A 197 26.71 -0.77 -9.76
N PHE A 198 25.84 -1.06 -8.80
CA PHE A 198 25.09 -0.04 -8.03
C PHE A 198 25.57 0.11 -6.58
N ILE A 199 26.00 -0.99 -5.93
CA ILE A 199 26.42 -1.01 -4.54
C ILE A 199 27.53 -2.03 -4.30
N ARG A 200 28.50 -1.68 -3.47
CA ARG A 200 29.58 -2.61 -3.06
C ARG A 200 29.02 -3.72 -2.17
N GLU A 201 29.63 -4.90 -2.23
CA GLU A 201 29.28 -6.06 -1.41
C GLU A 201 29.22 -5.75 0.07
N GLU A 202 30.21 -5.06 0.59
CA GLU A 202 30.31 -4.69 2.00
C GLU A 202 29.12 -3.85 2.45
N ASP A 203 28.74 -2.84 1.67
CA ASP A 203 27.61 -1.95 1.96
C ASP A 203 26.28 -2.70 1.83
N PHE A 204 26.15 -3.57 0.81
CA PHE A 204 24.95 -4.36 0.56
C PHE A 204 24.66 -5.33 1.71
N ASN A 205 25.65 -6.08 2.17
CA ASN A 205 25.49 -7.06 3.26
C ASN A 205 25.14 -6.43 4.61
N LEU A 206 25.38 -5.14 4.74
CA LEU A 206 24.97 -4.38 5.91
C LEU A 206 23.50 -3.91 5.86
N LEU A 207 22.81 -3.98 4.73
CA LEU A 207 21.41 -3.57 4.63
C LEU A 207 20.45 -4.62 5.19
N PRO A 208 19.26 -4.22 5.66
CA PRO A 208 18.18 -5.15 5.96
C PRO A 208 17.83 -6.02 4.75
N GLU A 209 17.42 -7.27 4.98
CA GLU A 209 17.15 -8.25 3.91
C GLU A 209 16.11 -7.75 2.89
N ASN A 210 15.05 -7.07 3.36
CA ASN A 210 14.04 -6.49 2.49
C ASN A 210 14.60 -5.36 1.58
N TYR A 211 15.61 -4.60 2.05
CA TYR A 211 16.28 -3.57 1.23
C TYR A 211 17.23 -4.22 0.23
N GLN A 212 17.94 -5.27 0.64
CA GLN A 212 18.79 -6.06 -0.26
C GLN A 212 17.97 -6.60 -1.43
N ARG A 213 16.79 -7.18 -1.15
CA ARG A 213 15.88 -7.72 -2.17
C ARG A 213 15.42 -6.64 -3.14
N ALA A 214 15.05 -5.47 -2.64
CA ALA A 214 14.61 -4.34 -3.48
C ALA A 214 15.72 -3.84 -4.41
N ILE A 215 16.98 -3.82 -3.94
CA ILE A 215 18.14 -3.45 -4.76
C ILE A 215 18.41 -4.49 -5.86
N LEU A 216 18.32 -5.77 -5.53
CA LEU A 216 18.46 -6.84 -6.52
C LEU A 216 17.38 -6.72 -7.60
N GLU A 217 16.12 -6.56 -7.22
CA GLU A 217 15.00 -6.39 -8.14
C GLU A 217 15.18 -5.14 -9.04
N ALA A 218 15.58 -4.01 -8.46
CA ALA A 218 15.86 -2.80 -9.24
C ALA A 218 17.00 -3.01 -10.26
N SER A 219 18.05 -3.74 -9.87
CA SER A 219 19.20 -4.04 -10.72
C SER A 219 18.85 -5.00 -11.87
N GLU A 220 18.04 -6.01 -11.58
CA GLU A 220 17.52 -6.97 -12.58
C GLU A 220 16.61 -6.27 -13.59
N LEU A 221 15.68 -5.42 -13.10
CA LEU A 221 14.78 -4.62 -13.94
C LEU A 221 15.57 -3.67 -14.85
N PHE A 222 16.59 -3.00 -14.33
CA PHE A 222 17.45 -2.13 -15.13
C PHE A 222 18.12 -2.90 -16.27
N SER A 223 18.75 -4.04 -15.98
CA SER A 223 19.43 -4.87 -16.96
C SER A 223 18.46 -5.40 -18.04
N PHE A 224 17.26 -5.80 -17.64
CA PHE A 224 16.21 -6.26 -18.55
C PHE A 224 15.72 -5.13 -19.47
N LEU A 225 15.36 -3.97 -18.92
CA LEU A 225 14.80 -2.86 -19.69
C LEU A 225 15.82 -2.24 -20.65
N GLN A 226 17.11 -2.27 -20.29
CA GLN A 226 18.19 -1.84 -21.16
C GLN A 226 18.21 -2.64 -22.48
N THR A 227 17.86 -3.94 -22.44
CA THR A 227 17.80 -4.80 -23.64
C THR A 227 16.56 -4.59 -24.48
N LYS A 228 15.49 -3.96 -23.93
CA LYS A 228 14.17 -3.85 -24.56
C LYS A 228 13.85 -2.45 -25.08
N ASN A 229 14.70 -1.48 -24.85
CA ASN A 229 14.47 -0.07 -25.23
C ASN A 229 13.11 0.48 -24.74
N GLN A 230 12.77 0.11 -23.51
CA GLN A 230 11.52 0.52 -22.82
C GLN A 230 11.79 1.59 -21.78
N SER A 231 10.73 2.20 -21.23
CA SER A 231 10.85 3.16 -20.13
C SER A 231 11.49 2.51 -18.89
N PHE A 232 12.44 3.21 -18.28
CA PHE A 232 13.15 2.75 -17.09
C PHE A 232 12.45 3.08 -15.76
N ALA A 233 11.29 3.74 -15.78
CA ALA A 233 10.56 4.08 -14.55
C ALA A 233 10.32 2.89 -13.61
N PRO A 234 10.01 1.67 -14.10
CA PRO A 234 9.84 0.49 -13.25
C PRO A 234 11.07 0.13 -12.39
N CYS A 235 12.29 0.50 -12.80
CA CYS A 235 13.51 0.19 -12.02
C CYS A 235 13.53 0.85 -10.65
N PHE A 236 12.84 1.97 -10.48
CA PHE A 236 12.82 2.74 -9.23
C PHE A 236 11.73 2.26 -8.27
N THR A 237 10.70 1.57 -8.78
CA THR A 237 9.54 1.14 -8.00
C THR A 237 9.93 0.26 -6.80
N PRO A 238 10.83 -0.73 -6.91
CA PRO A 238 11.24 -1.56 -5.77
C PRO A 238 11.88 -0.76 -4.63
N LEU A 239 12.52 0.38 -4.94
CA LEU A 239 13.24 1.21 -3.97
C LEU A 239 12.34 2.19 -3.20
N LEU A 240 11.09 2.41 -3.61
CA LEU A 240 10.18 3.36 -2.97
C LEU A 240 9.90 3.00 -1.50
N SER A 241 9.48 1.76 -1.26
CA SER A 241 9.16 1.30 0.10
C SER A 241 10.38 1.27 1.03
N PRO A 242 11.55 0.74 0.64
CA PRO A 242 12.77 0.84 1.44
C PRO A 242 13.18 2.27 1.81
N LEU A 243 13.09 3.23 0.86
CA LEU A 243 13.43 4.63 1.13
C LEU A 243 12.46 5.29 2.11
N ASP A 244 11.17 5.03 1.97
CA ASP A 244 10.15 5.54 2.87
C ASP A 244 10.28 4.89 4.27
N ASP A 245 10.52 3.58 4.35
CA ASP A 245 10.72 2.85 5.61
C ASP A 245 12.00 3.32 6.33
N ALA A 246 13.11 3.45 5.63
CA ALA A 246 14.35 3.97 6.20
C ALA A 246 14.18 5.42 6.69
N SER A 247 13.48 6.24 5.91
CA SER A 247 13.24 7.65 6.26
C SER A 247 12.43 7.79 7.55
N ILE A 248 11.34 7.04 7.70
CA ILE A 248 10.53 7.10 8.91
C ILE A 248 11.26 6.52 10.13
N LYS A 249 12.03 5.45 9.96
CA LYS A 249 12.85 4.86 11.03
C LYS A 249 13.88 5.84 11.57
N LEU A 250 14.55 6.58 10.70
CA LEU A 250 15.50 7.61 11.11
C LEU A 250 14.82 8.75 11.88
N ILE A 251 13.66 9.22 11.39
CA ILE A 251 12.88 10.25 12.08
C ILE A 251 12.48 9.75 13.49
N PHE A 252 11.98 8.52 13.60
CA PHE A 252 11.58 7.93 14.89
C PHE A 252 12.78 7.78 15.84
N ALA A 253 13.90 7.25 15.36
CA ALA A 253 15.10 7.06 16.16
C ALA A 253 15.61 8.37 16.76
N LEU A 254 15.51 9.45 16.01
CA LEU A 254 16.02 10.75 16.43
C LEU A 254 15.03 11.57 17.25
N LEU A 255 13.74 11.54 16.92
CA LEU A 255 12.76 12.48 17.46
C LEU A 255 11.76 11.87 18.45
N LYS A 256 11.46 10.57 18.39
CA LYS A 256 10.38 9.96 19.18
C LYS A 256 10.54 10.17 20.68
N LYS A 257 11.74 10.13 21.19
CA LYS A 257 12.07 10.31 22.61
C LYS A 257 11.77 11.73 23.16
N TYR A 258 11.65 12.71 22.29
CA TYR A 258 11.37 14.11 22.67
C TYR A 258 9.86 14.41 22.72
N VAL A 259 9.03 13.55 22.16
CA VAL A 259 7.58 13.75 22.10
C VAL A 259 7.00 13.64 23.51
N PRO A 260 6.32 14.68 24.01
CA PRO A 260 5.70 14.65 25.34
C PRO A 260 4.60 13.58 25.44
N ILE A 261 4.38 13.07 26.64
CA ILE A 261 3.36 12.04 26.92
C ILE A 261 1.96 12.65 26.95
N SER A 262 1.82 13.81 27.58
CA SER A 262 0.51 14.45 27.74
C SER A 262 0.03 15.11 26.45
N LYS A 263 -1.27 14.99 26.18
CA LYS A 263 -1.88 15.56 24.96
C LYS A 263 -1.75 17.10 24.92
N ALA A 264 -1.87 17.77 26.06
CA ALA A 264 -1.77 19.22 26.14
C ALA A 264 -0.35 19.73 25.80
N GLU A 265 0.68 19.05 26.31
CA GLU A 265 2.06 19.36 25.97
C GLU A 265 2.39 19.06 24.51
N GLN A 266 1.79 18.00 23.93
CA GLN A 266 1.95 17.69 22.52
C GLN A 266 1.42 18.80 21.61
N GLU A 267 0.30 19.44 21.96
CA GLU A 267 -0.23 20.57 21.17
C GLU A 267 0.79 21.70 21.08
N THR A 268 1.34 22.11 22.21
CA THR A 268 2.35 23.18 22.25
C THR A 268 3.68 22.75 21.62
N PHE A 269 4.08 21.47 21.82
CA PHE A 269 5.35 20.95 21.28
C PHE A 269 5.42 20.96 19.75
N PHE A 270 4.30 20.76 19.07
CA PHE A 270 4.21 20.76 17.61
C PHE A 270 3.76 22.10 17.02
N GLU A 271 3.56 23.14 17.82
CA GLU A 271 3.18 24.46 17.34
C GLU A 271 4.42 25.37 17.21
N PRO A 272 4.71 25.95 16.03
CA PRO A 272 5.84 26.87 15.88
C PRO A 272 5.54 28.20 16.56
N ASP A 273 6.50 28.77 17.30
CA ASP A 273 6.41 30.15 17.79
C ASP A 273 6.31 31.11 16.60
N SER A 274 5.19 31.82 16.54
CA SER A 274 4.82 32.60 15.37
C SER A 274 5.37 34.01 15.34
N SER A 275 6.13 34.43 16.38
CA SER A 275 6.49 35.85 16.57
C SER A 275 7.60 36.35 15.61
N LEU A 276 8.36 35.45 14.97
CA LEU A 276 9.58 35.79 14.24
C LEU A 276 9.58 35.40 12.75
N ILE A 277 8.46 34.96 12.15
CA ILE A 277 8.47 34.32 10.83
C ILE A 277 7.45 34.96 9.89
N SER A 278 7.77 34.98 8.58
CA SER A 278 6.82 35.37 7.53
C SER A 278 5.58 34.44 7.49
N GLU A 279 4.42 34.95 7.06
CA GLU A 279 3.19 34.12 6.97
C GLU A 279 3.38 32.93 6.02
N HIS A 280 4.20 33.05 4.97
CA HIS A 280 4.51 31.97 4.06
C HIS A 280 5.28 30.85 4.76
N ASP A 281 6.31 31.20 5.52
CA ASP A 281 7.15 30.23 6.24
C ASP A 281 6.38 29.58 7.41
N LYS A 282 5.47 30.33 8.07
CA LYS A 282 4.56 29.78 9.09
C LYS A 282 3.73 28.61 8.56
N ASN A 283 3.12 28.75 7.39
CA ASN A 283 2.30 27.69 6.81
C ASN A 283 3.13 26.46 6.46
N TRP A 284 4.31 26.65 5.93
CA TRP A 284 5.25 25.57 5.63
C TRP A 284 5.68 24.82 6.91
N LEU A 285 6.05 25.55 7.97
CA LEU A 285 6.39 24.96 9.28
C LEU A 285 5.23 24.23 9.93
N ARG A 286 4.03 24.84 9.98
CA ARG A 286 2.83 24.23 10.56
C ARG A 286 2.46 22.93 9.85
N ASN A 287 2.48 22.91 8.53
CA ASN A 287 2.14 21.71 7.75
C ASN A 287 3.12 20.56 8.05
N ASN A 288 4.41 20.83 8.13
CA ASN A 288 5.40 19.83 8.43
C ASN A 288 5.37 19.38 9.90
N ALA A 289 5.15 20.30 10.84
CA ALA A 289 4.94 19.97 12.26
C ALA A 289 3.70 19.07 12.45
N ALA A 290 2.58 19.39 11.78
CA ALA A 290 1.38 18.58 11.80
C ALA A 290 1.61 17.18 11.21
N ALA A 291 2.39 17.06 10.13
CA ALA A 291 2.77 15.79 9.54
C ALA A 291 3.70 14.98 10.46
N LEU A 292 4.67 15.61 11.11
CA LEU A 292 5.51 14.98 12.13
C LEU A 292 4.69 14.52 13.35
N LYS A 293 3.72 15.33 13.81
CA LYS A 293 2.79 14.93 14.88
C LYS A 293 2.02 13.67 14.49
N LYS A 294 1.45 13.63 13.27
CA LYS A 294 0.78 12.44 12.76
C LYS A 294 1.69 11.22 12.76
N ALA A 295 2.92 11.37 12.30
CA ALA A 295 3.89 10.29 12.28
C ALA A 295 4.28 9.85 13.70
N LEU A 296 4.80 10.75 14.53
CA LEU A 296 5.41 10.43 15.82
C LEU A 296 4.41 10.07 16.91
N VAL A 297 3.21 10.65 16.89
CA VAL A 297 2.16 10.42 17.91
C VAL A 297 1.22 9.29 17.47
N TYR A 298 0.72 9.37 16.25
CA TYR A 298 -0.36 8.49 15.77
C TYR A 298 0.13 7.35 14.85
N ASN A 299 1.44 7.24 14.59
CA ASN A 299 2.04 6.28 13.66
C ASN A 299 1.38 6.31 12.26
N SER A 300 0.96 7.49 11.82
CA SER A 300 0.29 7.73 10.53
C SER A 300 1.11 8.72 9.72
N TYR A 301 1.60 8.30 8.57
CA TYR A 301 2.49 9.12 7.75
C TYR A 301 2.25 8.90 6.25
N ILE A 302 2.44 9.97 5.51
CA ILE A 302 2.41 9.99 4.04
C ILE A 302 3.75 10.59 3.58
N MET A 303 4.40 9.96 2.61
CA MET A 303 5.67 10.40 2.04
C MET A 303 6.79 10.67 3.07
N PRO A 304 7.24 9.66 3.84
CA PRO A 304 8.26 9.83 4.88
C PRO A 304 9.56 10.47 4.39
N ILE A 305 9.97 10.22 3.14
CA ILE A 305 11.15 10.87 2.56
C ILE A 305 11.02 12.40 2.52
N SER A 306 9.82 12.93 2.27
CA SER A 306 9.58 14.38 2.29
C SER A 306 9.69 14.96 3.69
N LEU A 307 9.26 14.22 4.72
CA LEU A 307 9.45 14.62 6.11
C LEU A 307 10.93 14.58 6.53
N LEU A 308 11.66 13.58 6.06
CA LEU A 308 13.10 13.50 6.32
C LEU A 308 13.85 14.66 5.64
N CYS A 309 13.53 14.96 4.38
CA CYS A 309 14.08 16.13 3.69
C CYS A 309 13.80 17.41 4.48
N PHE A 310 12.56 17.60 4.94
CA PHE A 310 12.21 18.75 5.77
C PHE A 310 13.07 18.82 7.04
N CYS A 311 13.27 17.74 7.78
CA CYS A 311 14.07 17.73 8.99
C CYS A 311 15.54 18.12 8.71
N LEU A 312 16.11 17.59 7.63
CA LEU A 312 17.48 17.89 7.21
C LEU A 312 17.62 19.33 6.73
N ASP A 313 16.70 19.83 5.93
CA ASP A 313 16.72 21.20 5.42
C ASP A 313 16.53 22.21 6.56
N TYR A 314 15.60 21.94 7.49
CA TYR A 314 15.39 22.76 8.67
C TYR A 314 16.66 22.85 9.53
N ALA A 315 17.35 21.73 9.75
CA ALA A 315 18.59 21.71 10.52
C ALA A 315 19.75 22.49 9.86
N ARG A 316 19.68 22.72 8.53
CA ARG A 316 20.65 23.53 7.77
C ARG A 316 20.36 25.03 7.83
N MET A 317 19.12 25.41 8.14
CA MET A 317 18.74 26.83 8.21
C MET A 317 19.41 27.50 9.39
N ARG A 318 19.85 28.76 9.21
CA ARG A 318 20.41 29.56 10.29
C ARG A 318 19.32 30.37 10.99
N PRO A 319 19.45 30.65 12.31
CA PRO A 319 18.51 31.55 12.99
C PRO A 319 18.34 32.89 12.24
N PRO A 320 17.16 33.52 12.27
CA PRO A 320 16.12 33.42 13.33
C PRO A 320 14.92 32.52 12.97
N LEU A 321 15.08 31.20 13.01
CA LEU A 321 13.94 30.27 12.95
C LEU A 321 13.52 29.88 14.37
N PRO A 322 12.22 29.47 14.60
CA PRO A 322 11.82 28.99 15.90
C PRO A 322 12.65 27.77 16.31
N VAL A 323 13.22 27.82 17.50
CA VAL A 323 14.04 26.75 18.06
C VAL A 323 13.41 26.18 19.33
N ASP A 324 12.10 26.12 19.37
CA ASP A 324 11.30 25.55 20.45
C ASP A 324 10.65 24.22 20.06
N GLY A 325 10.16 23.48 21.01
CA GLY A 325 9.40 22.26 20.81
C GLY A 325 10.05 21.28 19.85
N ILE A 326 9.29 20.80 18.85
CA ILE A 326 9.75 19.85 17.84
C ILE A 326 10.89 20.43 17.00
N PHE A 327 10.91 21.74 16.77
CA PHE A 327 11.92 22.39 15.94
C PHE A 327 13.28 22.43 16.64
N SER A 328 13.31 22.62 17.97
CA SER A 328 14.53 22.46 18.77
C SER A 328 15.08 21.04 18.67
N ALA A 329 14.22 20.03 18.80
CA ALA A 329 14.61 18.63 18.67
C ALA A 329 15.16 18.32 17.27
N ILE A 330 14.51 18.81 16.21
CA ILE A 330 14.99 18.65 14.83
C ILE A 330 16.38 19.28 14.68
N TYR A 331 16.55 20.55 15.08
CA TYR A 331 17.82 21.24 14.95
C TYR A 331 18.95 20.51 15.68
N GLN A 332 18.74 20.11 16.94
CA GLN A 332 19.73 19.40 17.75
C GLN A 332 20.09 18.03 17.17
N GLN A 333 19.12 17.27 16.69
CA GLN A 333 19.34 15.89 16.29
C GLN A 333 19.83 15.77 14.84
N PHE A 334 19.36 16.62 13.93
CA PHE A 334 19.70 16.55 12.52
C PHE A 334 20.91 17.40 12.12
N SER A 335 21.35 18.36 12.95
CA SER A 335 22.57 19.17 12.68
C SER A 335 23.83 18.32 12.53
N ARG A 336 23.92 17.17 13.18
CA ARG A 336 25.03 16.22 13.01
C ARG A 336 25.07 15.55 11.64
N TYR A 337 23.92 15.49 10.95
CA TYR A 337 23.80 15.00 9.57
C TYR A 337 23.80 16.15 8.55
N ASN A 338 24.19 17.33 8.97
CA ASN A 338 24.23 18.55 8.15
C ASN A 338 25.33 18.50 7.07
N ASN A 339 25.76 17.30 6.70
CA ASN A 339 26.54 17.09 5.51
C ASN A 339 25.62 17.40 4.31
N SER A 340 25.94 18.47 3.59
CA SER A 340 25.22 18.95 2.42
C SER A 340 24.85 17.84 1.44
N GLN A 341 25.69 16.82 1.33
CA GLN A 341 25.51 15.70 0.40
C GLN A 341 24.26 14.83 0.67
N LEU A 342 23.90 14.56 1.94
CA LEU A 342 22.75 13.72 2.24
C LEU A 342 21.44 14.46 1.95
N SER A 343 21.28 15.69 2.44
CA SER A 343 20.09 16.50 2.20
C SER A 343 19.89 16.76 0.70
N ASP A 344 20.93 17.18 -0.02
CA ASP A 344 20.85 17.48 -1.45
C ASP A 344 20.49 16.21 -2.25
N ARG A 345 21.08 15.06 -1.89
CA ARG A 345 20.75 13.77 -2.51
C ARG A 345 19.29 13.36 -2.28
N LEU A 346 18.80 13.45 -1.05
CA LEU A 346 17.41 13.06 -0.73
C LEU A 346 16.39 14.02 -1.36
N ASN A 347 16.69 15.31 -1.42
CA ASN A 347 15.86 16.28 -2.13
C ASN A 347 15.80 15.96 -3.62
N HIS A 348 16.92 15.64 -4.25
CA HIS A 348 16.96 15.22 -5.65
C HIS A 348 16.14 13.94 -5.88
N ILE A 349 16.29 12.91 -5.02
CA ILE A 349 15.50 11.67 -5.09
C ILE A 349 14.00 11.97 -4.96
N ARG A 350 13.61 12.83 -4.02
CA ARG A 350 12.22 13.25 -3.83
C ARG A 350 11.64 13.92 -5.07
N GLU A 351 12.37 14.85 -5.68
CA GLU A 351 11.95 15.55 -6.89
C GLU A 351 11.85 14.61 -8.08
N PHE A 352 12.84 13.75 -8.29
CA PHE A 352 12.85 12.74 -9.33
C PHE A 352 11.67 11.77 -9.17
N ARG A 353 11.45 11.25 -7.94
CA ARG A 353 10.32 10.39 -7.60
C ARG A 353 8.98 11.04 -7.99
N ASN A 354 8.78 12.28 -7.57
CA ASN A 354 7.53 12.98 -7.82
C ASN A 354 7.30 13.22 -9.31
N LYS A 355 8.36 13.52 -10.05
CA LYS A 355 8.27 13.82 -11.49
C LYS A 355 8.04 12.58 -12.35
N TYR A 356 8.74 11.48 -12.10
CA TYR A 356 8.85 10.36 -13.03
C TYR A 356 8.25 9.04 -12.51
N VAL A 357 8.16 8.85 -11.20
CA VAL A 357 7.83 7.55 -10.60
C VAL A 357 6.45 7.56 -9.94
N ALA A 358 6.19 8.52 -9.05
CA ALA A 358 4.98 8.51 -8.23
C ALA A 358 3.71 8.92 -8.98
N HIS A 359 3.81 9.85 -9.94
CA HIS A 359 2.66 10.43 -10.60
C HIS A 359 2.56 10.10 -12.09
N GLN A 360 3.58 9.49 -12.67
CA GLN A 360 3.66 9.12 -14.10
C GLN A 360 3.19 10.23 -15.07
N GLN A 361 3.20 11.49 -14.63
CA GLN A 361 2.71 12.64 -15.41
C GLN A 361 3.69 13.05 -16.52
N THR A 362 4.91 12.57 -16.44
CA THR A 362 5.96 12.89 -17.41
C THR A 362 6.62 11.60 -17.86
N GLU A 363 6.65 11.39 -19.17
CA GLU A 363 7.39 10.28 -19.77
C GLU A 363 8.89 10.40 -19.41
N MET A 364 9.48 9.32 -18.90
CA MET A 364 10.90 9.28 -18.59
C MET A 364 11.71 9.13 -19.89
N LYS A 365 12.33 10.21 -20.33
CA LYS A 365 13.16 10.27 -21.54
C LYS A 365 14.67 10.18 -21.22
N LEU A 366 15.02 9.40 -20.20
CA LEU A 366 16.41 9.18 -19.81
C LEU A 366 16.98 7.99 -20.56
N ASN A 367 18.25 8.09 -20.99
CA ASN A 367 18.99 6.95 -21.53
C ASN A 367 19.50 6.04 -20.40
N ALA A 368 20.01 4.86 -20.77
CA ALA A 368 20.45 3.87 -19.80
C ALA A 368 21.58 4.35 -18.85
N GLU A 369 22.51 5.17 -19.33
CA GLU A 369 23.58 5.68 -18.48
C GLU A 369 23.08 6.72 -17.48
N GLU A 370 22.16 7.59 -17.88
CA GLU A 370 21.50 8.54 -16.99
C GLU A 370 20.68 7.82 -15.90
N VAL A 371 19.93 6.78 -16.28
CA VAL A 371 19.17 5.95 -15.34
C VAL A 371 20.08 5.21 -14.38
N LYS A 372 21.21 4.69 -14.86
CA LYS A 372 22.21 4.02 -14.03
C LYS A 372 22.79 4.96 -12.96
N VAL A 373 23.09 6.20 -13.33
CA VAL A 373 23.54 7.23 -12.39
C VAL A 373 22.46 7.49 -11.36
N GLU A 374 21.22 7.61 -11.78
CA GLU A 374 20.10 7.90 -10.89
C GLU A 374 19.80 6.75 -9.93
N LEU A 375 19.81 5.49 -10.40
CA LEU A 375 19.69 4.30 -9.53
C LEU A 375 20.79 4.25 -8.48
N LYS A 376 22.05 4.54 -8.87
CA LYS A 376 23.15 4.67 -7.90
C LYS A 376 22.86 5.74 -6.84
N ASN A 377 22.26 6.84 -7.25
CA ASN A 377 21.90 7.93 -6.35
C ASN A 377 20.86 7.48 -5.31
N TRP A 378 19.81 6.78 -5.75
CA TRP A 378 18.77 6.24 -4.89
C TRP A 378 19.31 5.20 -3.91
N ILE A 379 20.08 4.24 -4.39
CA ILE A 379 20.67 3.17 -3.56
C ILE A 379 21.67 3.78 -2.56
N SER A 380 22.47 4.76 -2.97
CA SER A 380 23.39 5.48 -2.07
C SER A 380 22.64 6.29 -1.01
N GLY A 381 21.48 6.87 -1.36
CA GLY A 381 20.61 7.55 -0.40
C GLY A 381 20.05 6.58 0.65
N LEU A 382 19.54 5.43 0.22
CA LEU A 382 19.05 4.37 1.10
C LEU A 382 20.16 3.87 2.04
N ASN A 383 21.36 3.62 1.51
CA ASN A 383 22.51 3.17 2.31
C ASN A 383 22.93 4.22 3.34
N ALA A 384 22.96 5.51 2.96
CA ALA A 384 23.32 6.60 3.86
C ALA A 384 22.31 6.74 5.02
N ILE A 385 21.01 6.66 4.76
CA ILE A 385 19.98 6.68 5.80
C ILE A 385 20.15 5.47 6.73
N THR A 386 20.34 4.27 6.17
CA THR A 386 20.50 3.04 6.95
C THR A 386 21.76 3.09 7.83
N LYS A 387 22.85 3.68 7.33
CA LYS A 387 24.06 3.92 8.11
C LYS A 387 23.80 4.88 9.26
N ALA A 388 23.10 5.98 8.99
CA ALA A 388 22.73 6.95 10.03
C ALA A 388 21.88 6.32 11.15
N ILE A 389 20.96 5.39 10.81
CA ILE A 389 20.15 4.65 11.80
C ILE A 389 21.04 3.77 12.70
N ARG A 390 22.09 3.15 12.17
CA ARG A 390 22.98 2.29 12.95
C ARG A 390 23.93 3.05 13.87
N GLU A 391 24.21 4.29 13.57
CA GLU A 391 25.09 5.18 14.35
C GLU A 391 24.35 5.84 15.54
N ILE A 392 23.04 5.63 15.69
CA ILE A 392 22.20 6.09 16.80
C ILE A 392 22.19 5.07 17.94
#